data_8c84a6a46e2e69ed22345a357cf0cc04
#
_entry.id   8c84a6a46e2e69ed22345a357cf0cc04
#
_cell.length_a   1.000
_cell.length_b   1.000
_cell.length_c   1.000
_cell.angle_alpha   90.00
_cell.angle_beta   90.00
_cell.angle_gamma   90.00
#
_symmetry.space_group_name_H-M   'P 1'
#
loop_
_entity.id
_entity.type
_entity.pdbx_description
1 polymer ?
#
loop_
_entity_poly.entity_id
_entity_poly.type
_entity_poly.pdbx_seq_one_letter_code
_entity_poly.pdbx_strand_id
1 'polypeptide(L)'
;MAGLAAALVIGIATPAVSAETQQHGERAITCVNKSSGTTWQIKVDYDHSTVDTNPASISDTKIAWRDANDGWRYALDLKSGDLTVVLASSMGGNMYFHRCLLDH
;
A
#
# COMPACT_ATOMS: atom_id res chain seq x y z
N MET A 1 13.29 -20.67 -43.15
CA MET A 1 13.22 -20.31 -42.61
C MET A 1 12.60 -19.62 -41.92
N ALA A 2 12.25 -19.44 -41.87
CA ALA A 2 11.72 -18.85 -41.21
C ALA A 2 11.38 -18.66 -40.13
N GLY A 3 11.37 -18.69 -39.91
CA GLY A 3 11.10 -18.34 -38.79
C GLY A 3 10.69 -18.08 -38.16
N LEU A 4 10.62 -18.01 -38.42
CA LEU A 4 10.39 -17.62 -37.73
C LEU A 4 10.06 -17.21 -36.84
N ALA A 5 10.09 -17.13 -36.88
CA ALA A 5 9.96 -16.71 -36.00
C ALA A 5 9.53 -16.42 -35.25
N ALA A 6 9.31 -16.39 -35.48
CA ALA A 6 9.03 -16.04 -34.65
C ALA A 6 8.75 -15.87 -33.85
N ALA A 7 8.72 -15.89 -33.97
CA ALA A 7 8.58 -15.61 -33.11
C ALA A 7 8.34 -15.40 -32.42
N LEU A 8 8.26 -15.40 -32.64
CA LEU A 8 8.14 -15.12 -31.89
C LEU A 8 7.73 -14.69 -31.15
N VAL A 9 7.57 -14.62 -31.48
CA VAL A 9 7.23 -14.13 -30.71
C VAL A 9 6.96 -14.25 -29.86
N ILE A 10 6.84 -14.32 -29.85
CA ILE A 10 6.63 -14.49 -29.00
C ILE A 10 6.75 -14.09 -28.07
N GLY A 11 6.98 -14.12 -28.08
CA GLY A 11 7.10 -13.78 -26.97
C GLY A 11 6.42 -12.86 -26.52
N ILE A 12 5.96 -12.78 -26.88
CA ILE A 12 5.39 -12.04 -26.64
C ILE A 12 4.91 -11.76 -25.65
N ALA A 13 5.13 -11.72 -25.51
CA ALA A 13 4.80 -11.35 -24.66
C ALA A 13 4.02 -11.18 -23.66
N THR A 14 3.34 -10.96 -23.64
CA THR A 14 2.43 -11.21 -22.72
C THR A 14 2.82 -11.23 -21.30
N PRO A 15 3.86 -11.79 -20.90
CA PRO A 15 4.22 -11.81 -19.50
C PRO A 15 4.42 -10.45 -18.91
N ALA A 16 4.68 -9.51 -19.71
CA ALA A 16 4.85 -8.16 -19.20
C ALA A 16 3.63 -7.65 -18.47
N VAL A 17 2.49 -8.18 -18.83
CA VAL A 17 1.26 -7.71 -18.23
C VAL A 17 1.20 -7.98 -16.75
N SER A 18 1.61 -9.17 -16.35
CA SER A 18 1.53 -9.48 -14.93
C SER A 18 2.50 -8.67 -14.11
N ALA A 19 3.61 -8.27 -14.68
CA ALA A 19 4.56 -7.47 -13.95
C ALA A 19 3.99 -6.10 -13.62
N GLU A 20 3.07 -5.62 -14.42
CA GLU A 20 2.51 -4.30 -14.20
C GLU A 20 1.65 -4.19 -12.97
N THR A 21 1.15 -5.31 -12.48
CA THR A 21 0.27 -5.26 -11.33
C THR A 21 1.01 -5.29 -10.02
N GLN A 22 2.32 -5.43 -10.04
CA GLN A 22 3.10 -5.52 -8.82
C GLN A 22 3.73 -4.19 -8.47
N GLN A 23 3.66 -3.83 -7.21
CA GLN A 23 4.30 -2.62 -6.72
C GLN A 23 5.70 -2.95 -6.26
N HIS A 24 6.63 -2.06 -6.58
CA HIS A 24 8.03 -2.21 -6.20
C HIS A 24 8.55 -0.90 -5.64
N GLY A 25 9.59 -1.00 -4.82
CA GLY A 25 10.27 0.14 -4.29
C GLY A 25 9.48 0.87 -3.22
N GLU A 26 9.85 2.10 -2.99
CA GLU A 26 9.23 2.93 -1.97
C GLU A 26 8.27 3.91 -2.58
N ARG A 27 7.20 4.19 -1.84
CA ARG A 27 6.20 5.13 -2.28
C ARG A 27 5.70 5.92 -1.10
N ALA A 28 5.67 7.25 -1.25
CA ALA A 28 5.09 8.12 -0.24
C ALA A 28 3.62 8.31 -0.55
N ILE A 29 2.77 8.10 0.44
CA ILE A 29 1.33 8.30 0.30
C ILE A 29 0.90 9.38 1.27
N THR A 30 0.22 10.40 0.77
CA THR A 30 -0.27 11.48 1.62
C THR A 30 -1.61 11.10 2.21
N CYS A 31 -1.75 11.28 3.51
CA CYS A 31 -2.98 11.01 4.23
C CYS A 31 -3.47 12.28 4.90
N VAL A 32 -4.78 12.40 5.06
CA VAL A 32 -5.44 13.58 5.61
C VAL A 32 -6.30 13.16 6.78
N ASN A 33 -6.15 13.88 7.89
CA ASN A 33 -7.04 13.73 9.02
C ASN A 33 -8.34 14.44 8.69
N LYS A 34 -9.43 13.69 8.57
CA LYS A 34 -10.70 14.28 8.15
C LYS A 34 -11.23 15.33 9.09
N SER A 35 -10.93 15.21 10.36
CA SER A 35 -11.44 16.13 11.35
C SER A 35 -10.72 17.46 11.36
N SER A 36 -9.39 17.43 11.21
CA SER A 36 -8.57 18.62 11.33
C SER A 36 -8.06 19.17 10.02
N GLY A 37 -8.05 18.33 8.98
CA GLY A 37 -7.45 18.72 7.70
C GLY A 37 -5.93 18.59 7.70
N THR A 38 -5.33 18.14 8.79
CA THR A 38 -3.89 17.97 8.88
C THR A 38 -3.45 16.84 7.95
N THR A 39 -2.36 17.06 7.26
CA THR A 39 -1.81 16.05 6.34
C THR A 39 -0.49 15.51 6.84
N TRP A 40 -0.24 14.27 6.48
CA TRP A 40 1.06 13.65 6.75
C TRP A 40 1.31 12.60 5.66
N GLN A 41 2.50 12.03 5.67
CA GLN A 41 2.84 11.02 4.69
C GLN A 41 3.27 9.74 5.37
N ILE A 42 2.92 8.63 4.74
CA ILE A 42 3.47 7.32 5.09
C ILE A 42 4.36 6.86 3.95
N LYS A 43 5.41 6.15 4.29
CA LYS A 43 6.33 5.61 3.30
C LYS A 43 6.17 4.10 3.25
N VAL A 44 5.68 3.60 2.14
CA VAL A 44 5.46 2.17 1.94
C VAL A 44 6.62 1.63 1.14
N ASP A 45 7.29 0.62 1.69
CA ASP A 45 8.36 -0.09 0.99
C ASP A 45 7.80 -1.45 0.59
N TYR A 46 7.48 -1.58 -0.69
CA TYR A 46 6.85 -2.81 -1.18
C TYR A 46 7.84 -3.97 -1.24
N ASP A 47 9.10 -3.68 -1.46
CA ASP A 47 10.10 -4.73 -1.56
C ASP A 47 10.40 -5.37 -0.21
N HIS A 48 10.29 -4.60 0.87
CA HIS A 48 10.56 -5.08 2.22
C HIS A 48 9.30 -5.27 3.04
N SER A 49 8.15 -4.95 2.48
CA SER A 49 6.85 -5.04 3.17
C SER A 49 6.87 -4.29 4.48
N THR A 50 7.20 -3.01 4.41
CA THR A 50 7.19 -2.14 5.59
C THR A 50 6.46 -0.85 5.30
N VAL A 51 5.96 -0.23 6.37
CA VAL A 51 5.43 1.14 6.33
C VAL A 51 6.14 1.92 7.42
N ASP A 52 6.83 2.99 7.02
CA ASP A 52 7.64 3.80 7.95
C ASP A 52 8.54 2.90 8.78
N THR A 53 9.16 1.94 8.14
CA THR A 53 10.06 0.92 8.71
C THR A 53 9.38 -0.13 9.59
N ASN A 54 8.07 -0.06 9.79
CA ASN A 54 7.34 -1.07 10.55
C ASN A 54 6.94 -2.22 9.64
N PRO A 55 7.07 -3.47 10.08
CA PRO A 55 6.59 -4.60 9.28
C PRO A 55 5.12 -4.44 8.93
N ALA A 56 4.76 -4.74 7.72
CA ALA A 56 3.41 -4.55 7.23
C ALA A 56 2.93 -5.78 6.46
N SER A 57 1.61 -5.94 6.47
CA SER A 57 0.95 -6.94 5.64
C SER A 57 0.40 -6.20 4.43
N ILE A 58 0.88 -6.54 3.24
CA ILE A 58 0.51 -5.85 2.01
C ILE A 58 -0.16 -6.83 1.07
N SER A 59 -1.35 -6.46 0.62
CA SER A 59 -2.08 -7.24 -0.37
C SER A 59 -2.57 -6.31 -1.47
N ASP A 60 -3.28 -6.85 -2.44
CA ASP A 60 -3.85 -6.04 -3.52
C ASP A 60 -4.88 -5.03 -3.04
N THR A 61 -5.48 -5.28 -1.91
CA THR A 61 -6.60 -4.48 -1.44
C THR A 61 -6.34 -3.74 -0.15
N LYS A 62 -5.27 -4.08 0.56
CA LYS A 62 -5.08 -3.53 1.89
C LYS A 62 -3.62 -3.53 2.30
N ILE A 63 -3.23 -2.51 3.05
CA ILE A 63 -1.95 -2.45 3.74
C ILE A 63 -2.25 -2.26 5.21
N ALA A 64 -1.72 -3.15 6.05
CA ALA A 64 -1.95 -3.09 7.50
C ALA A 64 -0.62 -3.19 8.23
N TRP A 65 -0.47 -2.37 9.25
CA TRP A 65 0.76 -2.38 10.04
C TRP A 65 0.48 -1.89 11.46
N ARG A 66 1.47 -2.07 12.31
CA ARG A 66 1.44 -1.56 13.66
C ARG A 66 2.68 -0.70 13.85
N ASP A 67 2.49 0.52 14.33
CA ASP A 67 3.61 1.42 14.55
C ASP A 67 4.30 1.05 15.86
N ALA A 68 5.60 0.78 15.80
CA ALA A 68 6.35 0.36 16.96
C ALA A 68 6.50 1.48 18.00
N ASN A 69 6.39 2.72 17.57
CA ASN A 69 6.58 3.84 18.47
C ASN A 69 5.37 4.08 19.37
N ASP A 70 4.17 3.97 18.82
CA ASP A 70 2.96 4.23 19.59
C ASP A 70 2.11 2.98 19.82
N GLY A 71 2.42 1.90 19.12
CA GLY A 71 1.67 0.66 19.24
C GLY A 71 0.30 0.70 18.56
N TRP A 72 -0.01 1.74 17.84
CA TRP A 72 -1.28 1.87 17.15
C TRP A 72 -1.30 1.01 15.90
N ARG A 73 -2.48 0.57 15.53
CA ARG A 73 -2.66 -0.25 14.34
C ARG A 73 -3.30 0.56 13.24
N TYR A 74 -2.81 0.35 12.04
CA TYR A 74 -3.24 1.08 10.86
C TYR A 74 -3.69 0.10 9.81
N ALA A 75 -4.76 0.42 9.11
CA ALA A 75 -5.24 -0.39 7.99
C ALA A 75 -5.70 0.55 6.88
N LEU A 76 -5.02 0.47 5.74
CA LEU A 76 -5.32 1.29 4.58
C LEU A 76 -6.02 0.46 3.54
N ASP A 77 -7.22 0.89 3.16
CA ASP A 77 -7.98 0.26 2.07
C ASP A 77 -7.49 0.84 0.76
N LEU A 78 -6.92 0.00 -0.08
CA LEU A 78 -6.32 0.46 -1.34
C LEU A 78 -7.33 0.77 -2.42
N LYS A 79 -8.57 0.44 -2.23
CA LYS A 79 -9.61 0.79 -3.19
C LYS A 79 -10.21 2.15 -2.90
N SER A 80 -10.50 2.40 -1.64
CA SER A 80 -11.18 3.62 -1.24
C SER A 80 -10.23 4.72 -0.78
N GLY A 81 -9.06 4.36 -0.30
CA GLY A 81 -8.16 5.31 0.32
C GLY A 81 -8.45 5.53 1.80
N ASP A 82 -9.43 4.83 2.34
CA ASP A 82 -9.75 5.00 3.76
C ASP A 82 -8.69 4.36 4.63
N LEU A 83 -8.24 5.10 5.63
CA LEU A 83 -7.26 4.62 6.59
C LEU A 83 -7.92 4.57 7.96
N THR A 84 -7.95 3.39 8.56
CA THR A 84 -8.48 3.21 9.91
C THR A 84 -7.30 3.11 10.87
N VAL A 85 -7.40 3.87 11.97
CA VAL A 85 -6.37 3.88 13.00
C VAL A 85 -6.99 3.45 14.31
N VAL A 86 -6.44 2.40 14.91
CA VAL A 86 -6.90 1.86 16.19
C VAL A 86 -5.83 2.11 17.22
N LEU A 87 -6.19 2.81 18.28
CA LEU A 87 -5.22 3.21 19.28
C LEU A 87 -4.82 2.03 20.17
N ALA A 88 -3.61 2.13 20.70
CA ALA A 88 -3.03 1.04 21.49
C ALA A 88 -3.78 0.79 22.78
N SER A 89 -4.29 1.82 23.40
CA SER A 89 -4.95 1.72 24.69
C SER A 89 -6.39 1.26 24.54
N SER A 90 -6.62 0.24 23.95
CA SER A 90 -7.90 -0.21 23.44
C SER A 90 -9.03 -0.38 24.42
N MET A 91 -8.94 0.19 25.56
CA MET A 91 -10.02 0.15 26.51
C MET A 91 -11.20 0.94 26.02
N GLY A 92 -11.95 0.61 25.19
CA GLY A 92 -13.05 1.39 24.67
C GLY A 92 -12.97 1.52 23.16
N GLY A 93 -11.95 0.92 22.57
CA GLY A 93 -11.91 0.81 21.15
C GLY A 93 -11.85 2.14 20.41
N ASN A 94 -11.00 3.01 20.83
CA ASN A 94 -10.83 4.28 20.13
C ASN A 94 -10.33 4.05 18.73
N MET A 95 -11.09 4.54 17.77
CA MET A 95 -10.77 4.41 16.35
C MET A 95 -10.85 5.77 15.70
N TYR A 96 -9.93 6.03 14.81
CA TYR A 96 -9.95 7.24 14.00
C TYR A 96 -9.94 6.88 12.53
N PHE A 97 -10.56 7.74 11.72
CA PHE A 97 -10.64 7.53 10.29
C PHE A 97 -9.97 8.69 9.57
N HIS A 98 -9.09 8.35 8.64
CA HIS A 98 -8.39 9.31 7.82
C HIS A 98 -8.58 8.90 6.37
N ARG A 99 -8.12 9.75 5.47
CA ARG A 99 -8.17 9.43 4.05
C ARG A 99 -6.81 9.61 3.45
N CYS A 100 -6.38 8.63 2.69
CA CYS A 100 -5.12 8.72 1.97
C CYS A 100 -5.38 8.93 0.50
N LEU A 101 -4.54 9.75 -0.12
CA LEU A 101 -4.67 10.07 -1.53
C LEU A 101 -3.93 9.02 -2.33
N LEU A 102 -4.70 8.17 -2.98
CA LEU A 102 -4.15 7.08 -3.77
C LEU A 102 -4.00 7.54 -5.21
N ASP A 103 -2.90 7.12 -5.80
CA ASP A 103 -2.57 7.48 -7.14
C ASP A 103 -2.95 6.29 -8.04
N HIS A 104 -4.12 6.32 -8.55
CA HIS A 104 -4.63 5.21 -9.35
C HIS A 104 -4.35 5.39 -10.83
#